data_33624eb0c1780916019c32c1d6791025
#
_entry.id   33624eb0c1780916019c32c1d6791025
#
_cell.length_a   1.000
_cell.length_b   1.000
_cell.length_c   1.000
_cell.angle_alpha   90.00
_cell.angle_beta   90.00
_cell.angle_gamma   90.00
#
_symmetry.space_group_name_H-M   'P 1'
#
loop_
_entity.id
_entity.type
_entity.pdbx_description
1 polymer ?
#
loop_
_entity_poly.entity_id
_entity_poly.type
_entity_poly.pdbx_seq_one_letter_code
_entity_poly.pdbx_strand_id
1 'polypeptide(L)'
;MRGNALRMLPNERTTRDVVAAAPGVVEGLIVAPDRECARPLVDFLRAEGVNLQVVNAVDLGFEEALLHRPNVVLIDERISKAGGVDLCERLKANTRTHFLPVIIFAHGKQGDLLRLDAMAAGADALFSASTSKEERRARLWALLRSQAIFRKLDGKREAQGNAICSKRRWVRGLVHDIQNSLGALQANFEYIAQQPDTRDKKVREEFDECLQDTRATFREMVRNLRTVLEFERFESGDVTLKEGKLLLSDICQTVASSLEHMAAGSNKELVVENDSYTLPVHGDANYLKEAVTNLANFVLRQPENKTCHLSASSDGGIARLRVYGDKQQIPVAARDSIFDPYAGHLQEKPARAAHRVGLALAKVIVEVHHGSIWIEDTPSAGTAFVIEFPSHWTARGQRSSE
;
A
#
# COMPACT_ATOMS: atom_id res chain seq x y z
N MET A 1 -62.06 -0.89 -28.47
CA MET A 1 -60.79 -1.27 -29.07
C MET A 1 -59.67 -0.72 -28.21
N ARG A 2 -59.14 -1.55 -27.36
CA ARG A 2 -58.01 -1.19 -26.49
C ARG A 2 -56.86 -2.14 -26.85
N GLY A 3 -55.81 -1.56 -27.46
CA GLY A 3 -54.61 -2.27 -27.84
C GLY A 3 -53.73 -2.63 -26.64
N ASN A 4 -53.43 -3.89 -26.48
CA ASN A 4 -52.50 -4.46 -25.53
C ASN A 4 -51.08 -4.05 -25.93
N ALA A 5 -50.42 -3.19 -25.14
CA ALA A 5 -48.98 -2.94 -25.24
C ALA A 5 -48.25 -4.04 -24.45
N LEU A 6 -47.63 -4.96 -25.15
CA LEU A 6 -46.66 -5.90 -24.60
C LEU A 6 -45.49 -5.09 -24.00
N ARG A 7 -45.35 -5.17 -22.69
CA ARG A 7 -44.12 -4.74 -21.99
C ARG A 7 -42.95 -5.65 -22.40
N MET A 8 -42.02 -5.09 -23.15
CA MET A 8 -40.70 -5.72 -23.37
C MET A 8 -40.00 -5.90 -22.05
N LEU A 9 -39.49 -7.10 -21.83
CA LEU A 9 -38.61 -7.45 -20.72
C LEU A 9 -37.26 -6.69 -20.86
N PRO A 10 -36.59 -6.33 -19.77
CA PRO A 10 -35.37 -5.50 -19.85
C PRO A 10 -34.22 -6.29 -20.46
N ASN A 11 -33.66 -5.66 -21.39
CA ASN A 11 -32.55 -5.81 -22.29
C ASN A 11 -31.39 -6.72 -21.80
N GLU A 12 -30.97 -7.64 -22.66
CA GLU A 12 -29.78 -8.52 -22.57
C GLU A 12 -28.42 -7.78 -22.41
N ARG A 13 -28.41 -6.45 -22.43
CA ARG A 13 -27.20 -5.63 -22.24
C ARG A 13 -26.69 -5.61 -20.79
N THR A 14 -27.55 -5.80 -19.79
CA THR A 14 -27.20 -5.67 -18.36
C THR A 14 -26.32 -6.78 -17.82
N THR A 15 -26.25 -7.94 -18.47
CA THR A 15 -25.43 -9.09 -18.00
C THR A 15 -23.97 -9.01 -18.46
N ARG A 16 -23.71 -8.41 -19.62
CA ARG A 16 -22.33 -8.16 -20.10
C ARG A 16 -21.66 -7.00 -19.35
N ASP A 17 -22.42 -5.97 -18.99
CA ASP A 17 -21.88 -4.76 -18.35
C ASP A 17 -21.45 -4.99 -16.88
N VAL A 18 -22.02 -5.98 -16.18
CA VAL A 18 -21.62 -6.31 -14.80
C VAL A 18 -20.30 -7.10 -14.74
N VAL A 19 -19.95 -7.82 -15.81
CA VAL A 19 -18.67 -8.56 -15.91
C VAL A 19 -17.57 -7.70 -16.55
N ALA A 20 -17.92 -6.70 -17.32
CA ALA A 20 -16.99 -5.69 -17.87
C ALA A 20 -16.35 -4.79 -16.78
N ALA A 21 -16.82 -4.88 -15.53
CA ALA A 21 -16.22 -4.18 -14.38
C ALA A 21 -15.07 -4.96 -13.69
N ALA A 22 -14.69 -6.17 -14.21
CA ALA A 22 -13.49 -6.88 -13.77
C ALA A 22 -12.36 -6.62 -14.79
N PRO A 23 -11.31 -5.90 -14.47
CA PRO A 23 -10.13 -5.80 -15.34
C PRO A 23 -9.35 -7.10 -15.25
N GLY A 24 -9.63 -8.04 -16.18
CA GLY A 24 -8.90 -9.29 -16.26
C GLY A 24 -9.56 -10.26 -17.25
N VAL A 25 -8.74 -10.92 -18.04
CA VAL A 25 -9.15 -12.03 -18.90
C VAL A 25 -9.64 -13.16 -17.99
N VAL A 26 -10.85 -13.68 -18.20
CA VAL A 26 -11.37 -14.86 -17.46
C VAL A 26 -10.62 -16.09 -17.94
N GLU A 27 -9.94 -16.76 -16.99
CA GLU A 27 -9.16 -17.98 -17.27
C GLU A 27 -9.90 -19.22 -16.80
N GLY A 28 -9.98 -20.22 -17.65
CA GLY A 28 -10.59 -21.53 -17.36
C GLY A 28 -9.59 -22.67 -17.54
N LEU A 29 -9.65 -23.65 -16.63
CA LEU A 29 -8.89 -24.90 -16.73
C LEU A 29 -9.86 -26.04 -17.11
N ILE A 30 -9.54 -26.78 -18.16
CA ILE A 30 -10.26 -27.99 -18.56
C ILE A 30 -9.38 -29.20 -18.29
N VAL A 31 -9.91 -30.18 -17.58
CA VAL A 31 -9.27 -31.46 -17.31
C VAL A 31 -10.06 -32.58 -18.00
N ALA A 32 -9.50 -33.14 -19.07
CA ALA A 32 -10.17 -34.11 -19.93
C ALA A 32 -9.16 -35.14 -20.46
N PRO A 33 -9.56 -36.40 -20.72
CA PRO A 33 -8.62 -37.46 -21.11
C PRO A 33 -7.82 -37.17 -22.37
N ASP A 34 -8.46 -36.52 -23.33
CA ASP A 34 -7.88 -36.17 -24.62
C ASP A 34 -8.51 -34.88 -25.20
N ARG A 35 -8.02 -34.42 -26.37
CA ARG A 35 -8.51 -33.22 -27.05
C ARG A 35 -9.91 -33.37 -27.61
N GLU A 36 -10.33 -34.58 -28.01
CA GLU A 36 -11.68 -34.86 -28.54
C GLU A 36 -12.72 -34.72 -27.44
N CYS A 37 -12.42 -35.29 -26.27
CA CYS A 37 -13.23 -35.14 -25.07
C CYS A 37 -13.34 -33.71 -24.59
N ALA A 38 -12.24 -32.95 -24.64
CA ALA A 38 -12.22 -31.55 -24.24
C ALA A 38 -12.98 -30.62 -25.21
N ARG A 39 -13.10 -30.99 -26.50
CA ARG A 39 -13.63 -30.11 -27.54
C ARG A 39 -14.99 -29.47 -27.23
N PRO A 40 -16.01 -30.19 -26.77
CA PRO A 40 -17.32 -29.60 -26.46
C PRO A 40 -17.23 -28.55 -25.32
N LEU A 41 -16.34 -28.76 -24.35
CA LEU A 41 -16.09 -27.85 -23.24
C LEU A 41 -15.32 -26.61 -23.70
N VAL A 42 -14.32 -26.81 -24.55
CA VAL A 42 -13.53 -25.75 -25.17
C VAL A 42 -14.43 -24.83 -26.01
N ASP A 43 -15.27 -25.42 -26.90
CA ASP A 43 -16.17 -24.65 -27.76
C ASP A 43 -17.20 -23.87 -26.95
N PHE A 44 -17.71 -24.46 -25.86
CA PHE A 44 -18.63 -23.78 -24.95
C PHE A 44 -17.98 -22.59 -24.26
N LEU A 45 -16.80 -22.76 -23.61
CA LEU A 45 -16.17 -21.70 -22.84
C LEU A 45 -15.59 -20.59 -23.73
N ARG A 46 -15.06 -20.93 -24.91
CA ARG A 46 -14.60 -19.92 -25.91
C ARG A 46 -15.75 -19.06 -26.41
N ALA A 47 -16.91 -19.64 -26.61
CA ALA A 47 -18.11 -18.88 -26.99
C ALA A 47 -18.53 -17.85 -25.92
N GLU A 48 -18.16 -18.11 -24.66
CA GLU A 48 -18.39 -17.20 -23.52
C GLU A 48 -17.21 -16.25 -23.26
N GLY A 49 -16.16 -16.29 -24.08
CA GLY A 49 -15.01 -15.38 -23.97
C GLY A 49 -13.99 -15.74 -22.87
N VAL A 50 -13.97 -17.01 -22.45
CA VAL A 50 -13.04 -17.53 -21.44
C VAL A 50 -11.74 -17.98 -22.12
N ASN A 51 -10.59 -17.52 -21.62
CA ASN A 51 -9.28 -18.03 -22.03
C ASN A 51 -9.03 -19.40 -21.40
N LEU A 52 -8.46 -20.37 -22.14
CA LEU A 52 -8.50 -21.77 -21.74
C LEU A 52 -7.14 -22.43 -21.75
N GLN A 53 -6.87 -23.17 -20.66
CA GLN A 53 -5.84 -24.20 -20.59
C GLN A 53 -6.50 -25.58 -20.53
N VAL A 54 -5.92 -26.55 -21.22
CA VAL A 54 -6.44 -27.95 -21.25
C VAL A 54 -5.34 -28.89 -20.83
N VAL A 55 -5.63 -29.73 -19.86
CA VAL A 55 -4.73 -30.79 -19.35
C VAL A 55 -5.41 -32.14 -19.40
N ASN A 56 -4.62 -33.21 -19.48
CA ASN A 56 -5.11 -34.58 -19.72
C ASN A 56 -4.82 -35.55 -18.58
N ALA A 57 -4.53 -35.04 -17.40
CA ALA A 57 -4.30 -35.88 -16.21
C ALA A 57 -4.83 -35.16 -14.95
N VAL A 58 -5.32 -35.97 -13.98
CA VAL A 58 -5.84 -35.47 -12.70
C VAL A 58 -4.77 -34.71 -11.92
N ASP A 59 -3.55 -35.26 -11.84
CA ASP A 59 -2.45 -34.62 -11.09
C ASP A 59 -2.00 -33.30 -11.73
N LEU A 60 -1.89 -33.25 -13.06
CA LEU A 60 -1.60 -32.00 -13.78
C LEU A 60 -2.72 -30.97 -13.58
N GLY A 61 -3.97 -31.41 -13.57
CA GLY A 61 -5.12 -30.55 -13.28
C GLY A 61 -5.05 -29.92 -11.90
N PHE A 62 -4.61 -30.67 -10.92
CA PHE A 62 -4.43 -30.17 -9.56
C PHE A 62 -3.26 -29.17 -9.46
N GLU A 63 -2.10 -29.52 -10.05
CA GLU A 63 -0.91 -28.65 -10.07
C GLU A 63 -1.18 -27.31 -10.78
N GLU A 64 -1.80 -27.35 -11.95
CA GLU A 64 -2.15 -26.15 -12.73
C GLU A 64 -3.17 -25.26 -11.97
N ALA A 65 -4.14 -25.86 -11.31
CA ALA A 65 -5.10 -25.12 -10.48
C ALA A 65 -4.40 -24.41 -9.30
N LEU A 66 -3.38 -25.02 -8.69
CA LEU A 66 -2.58 -24.42 -7.63
C LEU A 66 -1.69 -23.29 -8.11
N LEU A 67 -1.08 -23.47 -9.30
CA LEU A 67 -0.09 -22.54 -9.84
C LEU A 67 -0.77 -21.28 -10.43
N HIS A 68 -1.77 -21.50 -11.30
CA HIS A 68 -2.37 -20.41 -12.09
C HIS A 68 -3.69 -19.88 -11.52
N ARG A 69 -4.31 -20.58 -10.56
CA ARG A 69 -5.57 -20.18 -9.89
C ARG A 69 -6.64 -19.73 -10.89
N PRO A 70 -7.10 -20.59 -11.81
CA PRO A 70 -8.08 -20.23 -12.83
C PRO A 70 -9.39 -19.72 -12.20
N ASN A 71 -10.23 -19.08 -13.01
CA ASN A 71 -11.53 -18.59 -12.55
C ASN A 71 -12.59 -19.71 -12.47
N VAL A 72 -12.39 -20.79 -13.21
CA VAL A 72 -13.25 -21.99 -13.20
C VAL A 72 -12.46 -23.20 -13.64
N VAL A 73 -12.78 -24.36 -13.04
CA VAL A 73 -12.24 -25.66 -13.43
C VAL A 73 -13.39 -26.51 -13.98
N LEU A 74 -13.25 -27.02 -15.20
CA LEU A 74 -14.18 -27.98 -15.80
C LEU A 74 -13.51 -29.34 -15.90
N ILE A 75 -14.14 -30.37 -15.36
CA ILE A 75 -13.63 -31.72 -15.30
C ILE A 75 -14.56 -32.64 -16.15
N ASP A 76 -13.99 -33.30 -17.14
CA ASP A 76 -14.70 -34.33 -17.90
C ASP A 76 -14.73 -35.62 -17.05
N GLU A 77 -15.90 -36.21 -16.84
CA GLU A 77 -16.06 -37.44 -16.02
C GLU A 77 -15.17 -38.59 -16.49
N ARG A 78 -14.79 -38.64 -17.75
CA ARG A 78 -13.97 -39.70 -18.34
C ARG A 78 -12.49 -39.60 -17.98
N ILE A 79 -12.06 -38.54 -17.30
CA ILE A 79 -10.67 -38.34 -16.92
C ILE A 79 -10.12 -39.39 -15.93
N SER A 80 -11.00 -39.95 -15.13
CA SER A 80 -10.65 -40.99 -14.15
C SER A 80 -11.81 -41.98 -13.99
N LYS A 81 -11.53 -43.16 -13.37
CA LYS A 81 -12.58 -44.15 -13.01
C LYS A 81 -13.58 -43.61 -11.98
N ALA A 82 -13.17 -42.64 -11.19
CA ALA A 82 -14.00 -41.94 -10.21
C ALA A 82 -14.79 -40.77 -10.84
N GLY A 83 -14.80 -40.63 -12.17
CA GLY A 83 -15.56 -39.59 -12.86
C GLY A 83 -15.07 -38.15 -12.56
N GLY A 84 -13.79 -37.96 -12.25
CA GLY A 84 -13.24 -36.69 -11.88
C GLY A 84 -13.59 -36.21 -10.46
N VAL A 85 -14.33 -36.98 -9.70
CA VAL A 85 -14.75 -36.70 -8.32
C VAL A 85 -13.54 -36.58 -7.40
N ASP A 86 -12.56 -37.46 -7.59
CA ASP A 86 -11.26 -37.45 -6.89
C ASP A 86 -10.49 -36.12 -7.04
N LEU A 87 -10.46 -35.54 -8.24
CA LEU A 87 -9.85 -34.22 -8.46
C LEU A 87 -10.67 -33.12 -7.78
N CYS A 88 -12.00 -33.19 -7.89
CA CYS A 88 -12.88 -32.20 -7.23
C CYS A 88 -12.66 -32.20 -5.72
N GLU A 89 -12.64 -33.36 -5.08
CA GLU A 89 -12.41 -33.51 -3.64
C GLU A 89 -11.04 -32.91 -3.24
N ARG A 90 -9.97 -33.23 -3.96
CA ARG A 90 -8.63 -32.70 -3.73
C ARG A 90 -8.59 -31.16 -3.85
N LEU A 91 -9.26 -30.59 -4.87
CA LEU A 91 -9.35 -29.14 -5.05
C LEU A 91 -10.11 -28.48 -3.91
N LYS A 92 -11.20 -29.08 -3.45
CA LYS A 92 -12.05 -28.55 -2.39
C LYS A 92 -11.46 -28.73 -0.98
N ALA A 93 -10.65 -29.74 -0.76
CA ALA A 93 -9.94 -29.97 0.51
C ALA A 93 -8.73 -29.04 0.68
N ASN A 94 -8.18 -28.47 -0.38
CA ASN A 94 -6.99 -27.65 -0.31
C ASN A 94 -7.31 -26.17 -0.03
N THR A 95 -6.65 -25.57 0.97
CA THR A 95 -6.88 -24.18 1.41
C THR A 95 -6.63 -23.10 0.33
N ARG A 96 -5.85 -23.41 -0.71
CA ARG A 96 -5.54 -22.50 -1.81
C ARG A 96 -6.47 -22.61 -3.00
N THR A 97 -7.24 -23.69 -3.11
CA THR A 97 -8.10 -24.00 -4.27
C THR A 97 -9.56 -24.26 -3.91
N HIS A 98 -9.91 -24.42 -2.63
CA HIS A 98 -11.28 -24.74 -2.18
C HIS A 98 -12.37 -23.80 -2.69
N PHE A 99 -12.01 -22.53 -2.94
CA PHE A 99 -12.91 -21.49 -3.45
C PHE A 99 -13.07 -21.49 -4.97
N LEU A 100 -12.27 -22.31 -5.70
CA LEU A 100 -12.37 -22.37 -7.16
C LEU A 100 -13.69 -23.05 -7.55
N PRO A 101 -14.50 -22.47 -8.45
CA PRO A 101 -15.66 -23.16 -9.02
C PRO A 101 -15.23 -24.39 -9.80
N VAL A 102 -15.78 -25.54 -9.42
CA VAL A 102 -15.53 -26.82 -10.07
C VAL A 102 -16.83 -27.31 -10.70
N ILE A 103 -16.79 -27.53 -12.01
CA ILE A 103 -17.91 -28.04 -12.80
C ILE A 103 -17.51 -29.38 -13.35
N ILE A 104 -18.30 -30.43 -13.08
CA ILE A 104 -18.12 -31.78 -13.66
C ILE A 104 -19.02 -31.90 -14.87
N PHE A 105 -18.49 -32.39 -15.98
CA PHE A 105 -19.26 -32.68 -17.20
C PHE A 105 -19.48 -34.19 -17.35
N ALA A 106 -20.74 -34.59 -17.26
CA ALA A 106 -21.16 -35.99 -17.31
C ALA A 106 -21.66 -36.37 -18.71
N HIS A 107 -21.24 -37.57 -19.14
CA HIS A 107 -21.66 -38.18 -20.42
C HIS A 107 -22.48 -39.42 -20.12
N GLY A 108 -23.72 -39.50 -20.56
CA GLY A 108 -24.53 -40.70 -20.47
C GLY A 108 -25.62 -40.75 -19.41
N LYS A 109 -26.29 -41.88 -19.28
CA LYS A 109 -27.48 -42.08 -18.41
C LYS A 109 -27.17 -42.34 -16.93
N GLN A 110 -25.91 -42.54 -16.55
CA GLN A 110 -25.49 -42.76 -15.16
C GLN A 110 -25.33 -41.45 -14.35
N GLY A 111 -25.77 -40.33 -14.91
CA GLY A 111 -25.61 -39.01 -14.33
C GLY A 111 -26.20 -38.82 -12.94
N ASP A 112 -27.18 -39.62 -12.51
CA ASP A 112 -27.80 -39.45 -11.18
C ASP A 112 -26.91 -39.95 -10.04
N LEU A 113 -26.17 -41.06 -10.23
CA LEU A 113 -25.23 -41.58 -9.24
C LEU A 113 -24.01 -40.70 -9.16
N LEU A 114 -23.42 -40.34 -10.31
CA LEU A 114 -22.29 -39.40 -10.38
C LEU A 114 -22.65 -38.04 -9.79
N ARG A 115 -23.90 -37.59 -9.94
CA ARG A 115 -24.38 -36.31 -9.39
C ARG A 115 -24.29 -36.29 -7.87
N LEU A 116 -24.66 -37.36 -7.19
CA LEU A 116 -24.56 -37.44 -5.73
C LEU A 116 -23.10 -37.43 -5.27
N ASP A 117 -22.22 -38.18 -5.92
CA ASP A 117 -20.80 -38.27 -5.60
C ASP A 117 -20.10 -36.94 -5.89
N ALA A 118 -20.39 -36.29 -7.02
CA ALA A 118 -19.86 -34.99 -7.39
C ALA A 118 -20.28 -33.91 -6.40
N MET A 119 -21.53 -33.88 -5.98
CA MET A 119 -22.03 -32.93 -4.99
C MET A 119 -21.41 -33.17 -3.60
N ALA A 120 -21.25 -34.43 -3.20
CA ALA A 120 -20.60 -34.81 -1.95
C ALA A 120 -19.13 -34.40 -1.93
N ALA A 121 -18.42 -34.45 -3.07
CA ALA A 121 -17.07 -33.97 -3.26
C ALA A 121 -16.96 -32.43 -3.34
N GLY A 122 -18.09 -31.71 -3.30
CA GLY A 122 -18.13 -30.25 -3.33
C GLY A 122 -18.13 -29.62 -4.72
N ALA A 123 -18.49 -30.33 -5.77
CA ALA A 123 -18.66 -29.74 -7.11
C ALA A 123 -19.78 -28.68 -7.09
N ASP A 124 -19.50 -27.52 -7.66
CA ASP A 124 -20.43 -26.38 -7.68
C ASP A 124 -21.53 -26.53 -8.74
N ALA A 125 -21.26 -27.30 -9.79
CA ALA A 125 -22.25 -27.66 -10.78
C ALA A 125 -21.90 -29.00 -11.48
N LEU A 126 -22.94 -29.67 -11.96
CA LEU A 126 -22.80 -30.78 -12.89
C LEU A 126 -23.53 -30.41 -14.19
N PHE A 127 -22.84 -30.53 -15.31
CA PHE A 127 -23.41 -30.40 -16.63
C PHE A 127 -23.52 -31.79 -17.26
N SER A 128 -24.62 -32.03 -17.93
CA SER A 128 -24.84 -33.26 -18.71
C SER A 128 -25.11 -32.95 -20.16
N ALA A 129 -25.13 -33.94 -21.02
CA ALA A 129 -25.51 -33.79 -22.41
C ALA A 129 -26.95 -33.24 -22.58
N SER A 130 -27.83 -33.48 -21.59
CA SER A 130 -29.21 -32.98 -21.55
C SER A 130 -29.34 -31.53 -21.02
N THR A 131 -28.31 -30.99 -20.40
CA THR A 131 -28.33 -29.59 -19.90
C THR A 131 -28.30 -28.63 -21.09
N SER A 132 -29.27 -27.71 -21.18
CA SER A 132 -29.35 -26.76 -22.28
C SER A 132 -28.15 -25.80 -22.28
N LYS A 133 -27.83 -25.21 -23.43
CA LYS A 133 -26.74 -24.26 -23.56
C LYS A 133 -26.98 -23.01 -22.70
N GLU A 134 -28.22 -22.56 -22.66
CA GLU A 134 -28.67 -21.42 -21.89
C GLU A 134 -28.52 -21.67 -20.40
N GLU A 135 -28.84 -22.86 -19.92
CA GLU A 135 -28.68 -23.25 -18.51
C GLU A 135 -27.21 -23.35 -18.11
N ARG A 136 -26.37 -23.97 -18.95
CA ARG A 136 -24.91 -24.04 -18.72
C ARG A 136 -24.32 -22.64 -18.62
N ARG A 137 -24.71 -21.75 -19.52
CA ARG A 137 -24.28 -20.35 -19.53
C ARG A 137 -24.69 -19.62 -18.25
N ALA A 138 -25.98 -19.73 -17.88
CA ALA A 138 -26.49 -19.04 -16.69
C ALA A 138 -25.78 -19.51 -15.41
N ARG A 139 -25.54 -20.82 -15.26
CA ARG A 139 -24.82 -21.38 -14.10
C ARG A 139 -23.34 -21.00 -14.09
N LEU A 140 -22.65 -21.04 -15.25
CA LEU A 140 -21.26 -20.61 -15.36
C LEU A 140 -21.09 -19.16 -14.89
N TRP A 141 -21.91 -18.27 -15.43
CA TRP A 141 -21.80 -16.86 -15.06
C TRP A 141 -22.20 -16.57 -13.61
N ALA A 142 -23.12 -17.33 -13.03
CA ALA A 142 -23.45 -17.24 -11.61
C ALA A 142 -22.24 -17.60 -10.74
N LEU A 143 -21.54 -18.70 -11.07
CA LEU A 143 -20.36 -19.15 -10.36
C LEU A 143 -19.20 -18.18 -10.49
N LEU A 144 -18.94 -17.65 -11.70
CA LEU A 144 -17.88 -16.65 -11.94
C LEU A 144 -18.13 -15.36 -11.16
N ARG A 145 -19.37 -14.89 -11.07
CA ARG A 145 -19.73 -13.72 -10.25
C ARG A 145 -19.48 -13.96 -8.77
N SER A 146 -19.90 -15.11 -8.26
CA SER A 146 -19.68 -15.49 -6.86
C SER A 146 -18.18 -15.53 -6.53
N GLN A 147 -17.38 -16.13 -7.41
CA GLN A 147 -15.92 -16.19 -7.24
C GLN A 147 -15.26 -14.79 -7.29
N ALA A 148 -15.71 -13.92 -8.19
CA ALA A 148 -15.16 -12.56 -8.28
C ALA A 148 -15.38 -11.77 -6.98
N ILE A 149 -16.55 -11.92 -6.35
CA ILE A 149 -16.86 -11.33 -5.04
C ILE A 149 -15.95 -11.93 -3.97
N PHE A 150 -15.79 -13.25 -3.95
CA PHE A 150 -14.94 -13.95 -2.98
C PHE A 150 -13.48 -13.48 -3.07
N ARG A 151 -12.89 -13.44 -4.28
CA ARG A 151 -11.53 -12.95 -4.51
C ARG A 151 -11.33 -11.50 -4.03
N LYS A 152 -12.32 -10.65 -4.27
CA LYS A 152 -12.28 -9.24 -3.81
C LYS A 152 -12.29 -9.13 -2.28
N LEU A 153 -13.05 -9.99 -1.60
CA LEU A 153 -13.10 -10.04 -0.13
C LEU A 153 -11.82 -10.62 0.46
N ASP A 154 -11.28 -11.69 -0.15
CA ASP A 154 -10.06 -12.35 0.31
C ASP A 154 -8.83 -11.43 0.14
N GLY A 155 -8.72 -10.75 -1.00
CA GLY A 155 -7.69 -9.73 -1.22
C GLY A 155 -7.75 -8.58 -0.19
N LYS A 156 -8.96 -8.16 0.22
CA LYS A 156 -9.11 -7.17 1.30
C LYS A 156 -8.66 -7.72 2.66
N ARG A 157 -8.97 -8.99 2.96
CA ARG A 157 -8.53 -9.65 4.20
C ARG A 157 -7.01 -9.81 4.26
N GLU A 158 -6.39 -10.22 3.15
CA GLU A 158 -4.93 -10.31 3.06
C GLU A 158 -4.26 -8.94 3.21
N ALA A 159 -4.78 -7.91 2.56
CA ALA A 159 -4.28 -6.55 2.70
C ALA A 159 -4.40 -6.03 4.15
N GLN A 160 -5.53 -6.28 4.82
CA GLN A 160 -5.71 -5.93 6.23
C GLN A 160 -4.78 -6.73 7.14
N GLY A 161 -4.60 -8.04 6.89
CA GLY A 161 -3.66 -8.89 7.62
C GLY A 161 -2.22 -8.40 7.49
N ASN A 162 -1.81 -8.04 6.28
CA ASN A 162 -0.49 -7.49 6.00
C ASN A 162 -0.26 -6.13 6.67
N ALA A 163 -1.27 -5.25 6.67
CA ALA A 163 -1.22 -3.97 7.36
C ALA A 163 -1.06 -4.15 8.88
N ILE A 164 -1.81 -5.06 9.50
CA ILE A 164 -1.68 -5.37 10.94
C ILE A 164 -0.29 -5.95 11.25
N CYS A 165 0.23 -6.86 10.44
CA CYS A 165 1.58 -7.42 10.61
C CYS A 165 2.66 -6.34 10.47
N SER A 166 2.52 -5.44 9.51
CA SER A 166 3.43 -4.31 9.29
C SER A 166 3.38 -3.33 10.46
N LYS A 167 2.20 -2.97 10.95
CA LYS A 167 2.03 -2.10 12.13
C LYS A 167 2.65 -2.73 13.39
N ARG A 168 2.46 -4.04 13.63
CA ARG A 168 3.10 -4.74 14.76
C ARG A 168 4.63 -4.76 14.67
N ARG A 169 5.18 -4.96 13.47
CA ARG A 169 6.64 -4.94 13.24
C ARG A 169 7.21 -3.55 13.51
N TRP A 170 6.54 -2.53 13.04
CA TRP A 170 6.90 -1.13 13.25
C TRP A 170 6.90 -0.76 14.74
N VAL A 171 5.85 -1.09 15.50
CA VAL A 171 5.79 -0.86 16.95
C VAL A 171 6.98 -1.55 17.68
N ARG A 172 7.33 -2.77 17.26
CA ARG A 172 8.48 -3.48 17.82
C ARG A 172 9.81 -2.76 17.55
N GLY A 173 9.98 -2.19 16.34
CA GLY A 173 11.13 -1.35 15.98
C GLY A 173 11.23 -0.10 16.86
N LEU A 174 10.12 0.60 17.06
CA LEU A 174 10.06 1.76 17.97
C LEU A 174 10.44 1.43 19.40
N VAL A 175 9.90 0.35 19.95
CA VAL A 175 10.23 -0.11 21.32
C VAL A 175 11.71 -0.39 21.43
N HIS A 176 12.31 -1.04 20.43
CA HIS A 176 13.74 -1.30 20.39
C HIS A 176 14.58 -0.01 20.36
N ASP A 177 14.18 0.99 19.55
CA ASP A 177 14.88 2.28 19.45
C ASP A 177 14.80 3.07 20.78
N ILE A 178 13.63 3.02 21.43
CA ILE A 178 13.46 3.60 22.77
C ILE A 178 14.35 2.91 23.79
N GLN A 179 14.41 1.56 23.79
CA GLN A 179 15.27 0.79 24.68
C GLN A 179 16.75 1.11 24.47
N ASN A 180 17.21 1.24 23.23
CA ASN A 180 18.59 1.62 22.91
C ASN A 180 18.92 3.03 23.43
N SER A 181 18.03 3.99 23.22
CA SER A 181 18.20 5.36 23.72
C SER A 181 18.22 5.41 25.26
N LEU A 182 17.34 4.64 25.92
CA LEU A 182 17.33 4.52 27.39
C LEU A 182 18.62 3.87 27.89
N GLY A 183 19.12 2.82 27.24
CA GLY A 183 20.39 2.17 27.58
C GLY A 183 21.58 3.12 27.48
N ALA A 184 21.65 3.94 26.42
CA ALA A 184 22.69 4.96 26.28
C ALA A 184 22.60 6.04 27.38
N LEU A 185 21.38 6.50 27.70
CA LEU A 185 21.16 7.43 28.81
C LEU A 185 21.59 6.82 30.15
N GLN A 186 21.25 5.58 30.43
CA GLN A 186 21.64 4.87 31.67
C GLN A 186 23.14 4.76 31.78
N ALA A 187 23.85 4.33 30.70
CA ALA A 187 25.30 4.25 30.68
C ALA A 187 25.97 5.61 30.97
N ASN A 188 25.47 6.68 30.38
CA ASN A 188 25.95 8.04 30.61
C ASN A 188 25.71 8.49 32.06
N PHE A 189 24.53 8.19 32.63
CA PHE A 189 24.25 8.49 34.05
C PHE A 189 25.15 7.70 35.00
N GLU A 190 25.40 6.41 34.75
CA GLU A 190 26.30 5.58 35.53
C GLU A 190 27.73 6.12 35.47
N TYR A 191 28.20 6.55 34.30
CA TYR A 191 29.51 7.21 34.13
C TYR A 191 29.58 8.51 34.95
N ILE A 192 28.57 9.38 34.86
CA ILE A 192 28.49 10.62 35.64
C ILE A 192 28.51 10.35 37.16
N ALA A 193 27.75 9.34 37.59
CA ALA A 193 27.64 9.00 39.00
C ALA A 193 28.95 8.43 39.61
N GLN A 194 29.84 7.84 38.81
CA GLN A 194 31.09 7.24 39.23
C GLN A 194 32.27 8.23 39.30
N GLN A 195 32.10 9.49 38.84
CA GLN A 195 33.15 10.50 38.80
C GLN A 195 33.06 11.46 40.04
N PRO A 196 33.74 11.16 41.16
CA PRO A 196 33.58 11.91 42.38
C PRO A 196 34.40 13.23 42.46
N ASP A 197 35.42 13.42 41.59
CA ASP A 197 36.29 14.61 41.65
C ASP A 197 36.43 15.32 40.30
N THR A 198 35.79 16.49 40.18
CA THR A 198 35.81 17.33 38.99
C THR A 198 36.96 18.35 38.96
N ARG A 199 38.01 18.18 39.79
CA ARG A 199 39.16 19.10 39.86
C ARG A 199 40.13 18.92 38.68
N ASP A 200 40.19 17.72 38.12
CA ASP A 200 40.97 17.47 36.90
C ASP A 200 40.26 18.06 35.71
N LYS A 201 40.98 18.87 34.95
CA LYS A 201 40.44 19.55 33.75
C LYS A 201 39.96 18.54 32.68
N LYS A 202 40.69 17.44 32.49
CA LYS A 202 40.35 16.41 31.52
C LYS A 202 39.06 15.68 31.92
N VAL A 203 38.89 15.33 33.19
CA VAL A 203 37.68 14.71 33.73
C VAL A 203 36.48 15.64 33.59
N ARG A 204 36.68 16.95 33.74
CA ARG A 204 35.60 17.94 33.55
C ARG A 204 35.19 18.04 32.08
N GLU A 205 36.13 18.06 31.14
CA GLU A 205 35.83 18.08 29.71
C GLU A 205 35.07 16.80 29.28
N GLU A 206 35.49 15.62 29.72
CA GLU A 206 34.80 14.36 29.48
C GLU A 206 33.38 14.32 30.09
N PHE A 207 33.22 14.90 31.26
CA PHE A 207 31.93 15.03 31.94
C PHE A 207 30.98 15.96 31.18
N ASP A 208 31.45 17.11 30.74
CA ASP A 208 30.65 18.06 29.94
C ASP A 208 30.24 17.46 28.60
N GLU A 209 31.11 16.71 27.94
CA GLU A 209 30.81 15.97 26.71
C GLU A 209 29.73 14.93 26.95
N CYS A 210 29.86 14.10 28.00
CA CYS A 210 28.86 13.10 28.38
C CYS A 210 27.49 13.73 28.72
N LEU A 211 27.47 14.88 29.40
CA LEU A 211 26.23 15.63 29.62
C LEU A 211 25.58 16.14 28.36
N GLN A 212 26.39 16.64 27.42
CA GLN A 212 25.90 17.12 26.14
C GLN A 212 25.28 15.97 25.32
N ASP A 213 25.94 14.83 25.26
CA ASP A 213 25.45 13.62 24.58
C ASP A 213 24.17 13.10 25.22
N THR A 214 24.11 13.07 26.55
CA THR A 214 22.90 12.71 27.29
C THR A 214 21.73 13.61 26.93
N ARG A 215 21.94 14.91 26.92
CA ARG A 215 20.91 15.91 26.54
C ARG A 215 20.50 15.79 25.08
N ALA A 216 21.42 15.49 24.17
CA ALA A 216 21.14 15.31 22.76
C ALA A 216 20.29 14.05 22.54
N THR A 217 20.67 12.92 23.15
CA THR A 217 19.95 11.64 23.09
C THR A 217 18.54 11.77 23.66
N PHE A 218 18.39 12.44 24.79
CA PHE A 218 17.08 12.67 25.40
C PHE A 218 16.17 13.52 24.51
N ARG A 219 16.70 14.62 23.94
CA ARG A 219 15.92 15.48 23.01
C ARG A 219 15.50 14.72 21.76
N GLU A 220 16.37 13.88 21.24
CA GLU A 220 16.05 13.04 20.07
C GLU A 220 14.94 12.04 20.39
N MET A 221 15.02 11.36 21.53
CA MET A 221 13.99 10.43 21.98
C MET A 221 12.62 11.11 22.12
N VAL A 222 12.57 12.27 22.79
CA VAL A 222 11.33 13.05 22.95
C VAL A 222 10.77 13.46 21.60
N ARG A 223 11.62 13.89 20.67
CA ARG A 223 11.21 14.26 19.30
C ARG A 223 10.62 13.06 18.55
N ASN A 224 11.28 11.90 18.61
CA ASN A 224 10.81 10.69 17.95
C ASN A 224 9.45 10.23 18.49
N LEU A 225 9.27 10.25 19.81
CA LEU A 225 7.98 9.93 20.43
C LEU A 225 6.88 10.91 20.00
N ARG A 226 7.18 12.20 19.95
CA ARG A 226 6.22 13.22 19.52
C ARG A 226 5.80 13.00 18.06
N THR A 227 6.76 12.74 17.16
CA THR A 227 6.48 12.45 15.75
C THR A 227 5.55 11.26 15.59
N VAL A 228 5.74 10.21 16.39
CA VAL A 228 4.88 9.01 16.39
C VAL A 228 3.47 9.35 16.87
N LEU A 229 3.34 10.10 17.96
CA LEU A 229 2.03 10.49 18.50
C LEU A 229 1.26 11.39 17.51
N GLU A 230 1.95 12.34 16.89
CA GLU A 230 1.33 13.19 15.86
C GLU A 230 0.90 12.35 14.63
N PHE A 231 1.74 11.41 14.18
CA PHE A 231 1.39 10.53 13.08
C PHE A 231 0.12 9.70 13.38
N GLU A 232 0.02 9.09 14.58
CA GLU A 232 -1.16 8.34 15.01
C GLU A 232 -2.41 9.25 15.09
N ARG A 233 -2.28 10.51 15.53
CA ARG A 233 -3.38 11.48 15.55
C ARG A 233 -3.90 11.81 14.16
N PHE A 234 -2.99 11.98 13.19
CA PHE A 234 -3.37 12.19 11.78
C PHE A 234 -4.01 10.95 11.18
N GLU A 235 -3.48 9.74 11.43
CA GLU A 235 -4.09 8.50 10.95
C GLU A 235 -5.51 8.27 11.51
N SER A 236 -5.73 8.63 12.76
CA SER A 236 -7.05 8.50 13.40
C SER A 236 -8.05 9.60 13.02
N GLY A 237 -7.60 10.65 12.34
CA GLY A 237 -8.42 11.82 12.01
C GLY A 237 -8.69 12.74 13.21
N ASP A 238 -7.97 12.59 14.31
CA ASP A 238 -8.13 13.39 15.54
C ASP A 238 -7.24 14.65 15.50
N VAL A 239 -7.30 15.37 14.38
CA VAL A 239 -6.55 16.61 14.18
C VAL A 239 -7.50 17.71 13.69
N THR A 240 -7.48 18.85 14.38
CA THR A 240 -8.17 20.06 13.95
C THR A 240 -7.14 21.07 13.46
N LEU A 241 -7.18 21.41 12.16
CA LEU A 241 -6.28 22.37 11.56
C LEU A 241 -6.69 23.81 11.89
N LYS A 242 -5.72 24.65 12.21
CA LYS A 242 -5.89 26.10 12.31
C LYS A 242 -5.43 26.74 10.99
N GLU A 243 -6.30 26.66 10.01
CA GLU A 243 -5.98 27.12 8.66
C GLU A 243 -5.92 28.63 8.57
N GLY A 244 -4.90 29.11 7.86
CA GLY A 244 -4.68 30.52 7.55
C GLY A 244 -3.96 30.67 6.22
N LYS A 245 -3.90 31.91 5.74
CA LYS A 245 -3.13 32.28 4.55
C LYS A 245 -1.66 32.38 4.93
N LEU A 246 -0.77 31.69 4.22
CA LEU A 246 0.68 31.67 4.49
C LEU A 246 1.47 31.61 3.18
N LEU A 247 2.76 31.94 3.27
CA LEU A 247 3.73 31.80 2.18
C LEU A 247 4.68 30.62 2.46
N LEU A 248 4.95 29.81 1.46
CA LEU A 248 5.93 28.70 1.59
C LEU A 248 7.35 29.23 1.81
N SER A 249 7.68 30.42 1.29
CA SER A 249 8.94 31.12 1.57
C SER A 249 9.15 31.38 3.06
N ASP A 250 8.09 31.78 3.78
CA ASP A 250 8.16 32.05 5.23
C ASP A 250 8.37 30.76 6.02
N ILE A 251 7.76 29.65 5.55
CA ILE A 251 8.00 28.31 6.11
C ILE A 251 9.47 27.93 5.92
N CYS A 252 10.03 28.05 4.71
CA CYS A 252 11.44 27.77 4.45
C CYS A 252 12.37 28.55 5.39
N GLN A 253 12.15 29.87 5.51
CA GLN A 253 12.97 30.73 6.37
C GLN A 253 12.86 30.33 7.85
N THR A 254 11.65 30.04 8.32
CA THR A 254 11.42 29.64 9.72
C THR A 254 12.07 28.30 10.03
N VAL A 255 11.98 27.33 9.10
CA VAL A 255 12.62 26.01 9.27
C VAL A 255 14.14 26.15 9.25
N ALA A 256 14.70 26.90 8.31
CA ALA A 256 16.15 27.14 8.24
C ALA A 256 16.68 27.71 9.55
N SER A 257 16.07 28.79 10.06
CA SER A 257 16.46 29.40 11.33
C SER A 257 16.33 28.45 12.52
N SER A 258 15.32 27.55 12.53
CA SER A 258 15.13 26.59 13.62
C SER A 258 16.14 25.45 13.63
N LEU A 259 16.72 25.12 12.47
CA LEU A 259 17.66 24.01 12.30
C LEU A 259 19.13 24.45 12.19
N GLU A 260 19.40 25.75 12.12
CA GLU A 260 20.74 26.32 11.91
C GLU A 260 21.76 25.81 12.94
N HIS A 261 21.44 25.87 14.23
CA HIS A 261 22.34 25.38 15.29
C HIS A 261 22.62 23.87 15.20
N MET A 262 21.62 23.09 14.79
CA MET A 262 21.78 21.65 14.62
C MET A 262 22.65 21.31 13.41
N ALA A 263 22.46 22.03 12.32
CA ALA A 263 23.25 21.88 11.10
C ALA A 263 24.71 22.26 11.36
N ALA A 264 24.96 23.43 11.98
CA ALA A 264 26.29 23.88 12.36
C ALA A 264 27.02 22.90 13.29
N GLY A 265 26.34 22.33 14.29
CA GLY A 265 26.90 21.30 15.18
C GLY A 265 27.30 20.00 14.47
N SER A 266 26.74 19.74 13.28
CA SER A 266 27.06 18.61 12.41
C SER A 266 27.98 18.99 11.24
N ASN A 267 28.55 20.20 11.24
CA ASN A 267 29.35 20.77 10.14
C ASN A 267 28.62 20.75 8.79
N LYS A 268 27.33 21.13 8.81
CA LYS A 268 26.44 21.21 7.65
C LYS A 268 25.82 22.59 7.56
N GLU A 269 25.37 22.96 6.35
CA GLU A 269 24.81 24.26 6.04
C GLU A 269 23.35 24.13 5.57
N LEU A 270 22.53 25.13 5.87
CA LEU A 270 21.17 25.31 5.36
C LEU A 270 21.14 26.52 4.43
N VAL A 271 20.67 26.30 3.22
CA VAL A 271 20.55 27.34 2.19
C VAL A 271 19.08 27.50 1.82
N VAL A 272 18.60 28.73 1.84
CA VAL A 272 17.23 29.10 1.44
C VAL A 272 17.26 29.80 0.11
N GLU A 273 16.61 29.24 -0.91
CA GLU A 273 16.53 29.75 -2.26
C GLU A 273 15.06 29.99 -2.63
N ASN A 274 14.56 31.18 -2.38
CA ASN A 274 13.17 31.50 -2.68
C ASN A 274 13.08 32.41 -3.91
N ASP A 275 12.07 32.17 -4.75
CA ASP A 275 11.70 33.10 -5.81
C ASP A 275 11.25 34.43 -5.20
N SER A 276 11.45 35.50 -5.95
CA SER A 276 11.08 36.89 -5.54
C SER A 276 9.57 37.01 -5.26
N TYR A 277 8.77 36.15 -5.83
CA TYR A 277 7.31 36.08 -5.61
C TYR A 277 6.87 34.63 -5.45
N THR A 278 6.19 34.32 -4.32
CA THR A 278 5.56 33.04 -4.07
C THR A 278 4.07 33.23 -3.85
N LEU A 279 3.27 32.33 -4.42
CA LEU A 279 1.82 32.34 -4.25
C LEU A 279 1.45 31.94 -2.81
N PRO A 280 0.49 32.63 -2.18
CA PRO A 280 -0.01 32.22 -0.88
C PRO A 280 -0.79 30.91 -0.98
N VAL A 281 -0.62 30.05 0.02
CA VAL A 281 -1.38 28.82 0.23
C VAL A 281 -2.24 28.95 1.48
N HIS A 282 -3.29 28.13 1.56
CA HIS A 282 -4.10 27.99 2.78
C HIS A 282 -3.66 26.74 3.54
N GLY A 283 -3.44 26.87 4.85
CA GLY A 283 -3.06 25.74 5.68
C GLY A 283 -2.69 26.12 7.10
N ASP A 284 -2.38 25.14 7.92
CA ASP A 284 -1.84 25.34 9.27
C ASP A 284 -0.32 25.48 9.21
N ALA A 285 0.15 26.68 9.52
CA ALA A 285 1.57 27.03 9.46
C ALA A 285 2.44 26.13 10.36
N ASN A 286 1.92 25.68 11.51
CA ASN A 286 2.69 24.83 12.44
C ASN A 286 2.90 23.43 11.86
N TYR A 287 1.84 22.83 11.31
CA TYR A 287 1.96 21.50 10.71
C TYR A 287 2.76 21.52 9.42
N LEU A 288 2.59 22.53 8.55
CA LEU A 288 3.41 22.66 7.34
C LEU A 288 4.89 22.87 7.69
N LYS A 289 5.19 23.68 8.70
CA LYS A 289 6.55 23.81 9.25
C LYS A 289 7.08 22.46 9.74
N GLU A 290 6.27 21.67 10.43
CA GLU A 290 6.66 20.34 10.92
C GLU A 290 6.96 19.38 9.77
N ALA A 291 6.12 19.36 8.71
CA ALA A 291 6.36 18.57 7.51
C ALA A 291 7.72 18.92 6.86
N VAL A 292 7.98 20.20 6.61
CA VAL A 292 9.25 20.66 6.01
C VAL A 292 10.43 20.38 6.93
N THR A 293 10.27 20.52 8.26
CA THR A 293 11.29 20.19 9.26
C THR A 293 11.66 18.70 9.20
N ASN A 294 10.69 17.81 9.05
CA ASN A 294 10.94 16.37 8.94
C ASN A 294 11.71 16.01 7.67
N LEU A 295 11.38 16.66 6.54
CA LEU A 295 12.12 16.49 5.28
C LEU A 295 13.56 17.02 5.39
N ALA A 296 13.74 18.22 5.92
CA ALA A 296 15.05 18.83 6.11
C ALA A 296 15.94 18.01 7.07
N ASN A 297 15.38 17.52 8.16
CA ASN A 297 16.07 16.61 9.07
C ASN A 297 16.52 15.32 8.40
N PHE A 298 15.70 14.74 7.52
CA PHE A 298 16.08 13.56 6.76
C PHE A 298 17.29 13.87 5.86
N VAL A 299 17.27 14.98 5.14
CA VAL A 299 18.37 15.43 4.25
C VAL A 299 19.65 15.71 5.06
N LEU A 300 19.54 16.43 6.17
CA LEU A 300 20.66 16.77 7.03
C LEU A 300 21.33 15.55 7.68
N ARG A 301 20.60 14.46 7.89
CA ARG A 301 21.15 13.23 8.49
C ARG A 301 21.86 12.33 7.49
N GLN A 302 21.72 12.55 6.18
CA GLN A 302 22.49 11.80 5.20
C GLN A 302 23.96 12.20 5.27
N PRO A 303 24.89 11.25 5.45
CA PRO A 303 26.30 11.55 5.65
C PRO A 303 26.95 12.21 4.43
N GLU A 304 26.42 11.95 3.24
CA GLU A 304 26.92 12.47 1.97
C GLU A 304 26.67 13.96 1.80
N ASN A 305 25.58 14.49 2.39
CA ASN A 305 25.18 15.88 2.25
C ASN A 305 25.98 16.79 3.17
N LYS A 306 26.50 17.87 2.62
CA LYS A 306 27.10 19.00 3.36
C LYS A 306 26.10 20.15 3.47
N THR A 307 25.23 20.26 2.49
CA THR A 307 24.24 21.36 2.40
C THR A 307 22.83 20.78 2.25
N CYS A 308 21.89 21.40 2.95
CA CYS A 308 20.46 21.17 2.74
C CYS A 308 19.84 22.45 2.15
N HIS A 309 19.23 22.31 0.99
CA HIS A 309 18.56 23.39 0.28
C HIS A 309 17.06 23.36 0.53
N LEU A 310 16.49 24.50 0.82
CA LEU A 310 15.06 24.77 0.92
C LEU A 310 14.70 25.80 -0.13
N SER A 311 13.84 25.48 -1.07
CA SER A 311 13.43 26.45 -2.09
C SER A 311 11.91 26.52 -2.20
N ALA A 312 11.38 27.74 -2.32
CA ALA A 312 9.98 28.01 -2.58
C ALA A 312 9.83 28.76 -3.90
N SER A 313 8.98 28.26 -4.77
CA SER A 313 8.70 28.83 -6.10
C SER A 313 7.20 28.78 -6.40
N SER A 314 6.80 29.50 -7.46
CA SER A 314 5.42 29.45 -7.94
C SER A 314 5.40 29.48 -9.46
N ASP A 315 4.66 28.54 -10.04
CA ASP A 315 4.49 28.44 -11.49
C ASP A 315 3.06 28.01 -11.84
N GLY A 316 2.47 28.67 -12.86
CA GLY A 316 1.15 28.26 -13.38
C GLY A 316 0.01 28.21 -12.37
N GLY A 317 0.07 28.97 -11.28
CA GLY A 317 -0.94 28.92 -10.22
C GLY A 317 -0.71 27.80 -9.20
N ILE A 318 0.46 27.19 -9.15
CA ILE A 318 0.89 26.16 -8.21
C ILE A 318 2.01 26.75 -7.34
N ALA A 319 1.90 26.61 -6.03
CA ALA A 319 2.96 26.91 -5.10
C ALA A 319 3.76 25.63 -4.83
N ARG A 320 5.08 25.68 -5.01
CA ARG A 320 5.98 24.54 -4.91
C ARG A 320 7.08 24.79 -3.89
N LEU A 321 7.36 23.79 -3.05
CA LEU A 321 8.47 23.78 -2.13
C LEU A 321 9.35 22.56 -2.41
N ARG A 322 10.67 22.75 -2.46
CA ARG A 322 11.64 21.67 -2.62
C ARG A 322 12.58 21.61 -1.44
N VAL A 323 12.92 20.38 -1.03
CA VAL A 323 13.91 20.08 0.01
C VAL A 323 14.89 19.07 -0.55
N TYR A 324 16.17 19.41 -0.66
CA TYR A 324 17.17 18.51 -1.24
C TYR A 324 18.57 18.74 -0.63
N GLY A 325 19.42 17.74 -0.77
CA GLY A 325 20.83 17.80 -0.40
C GLY A 325 21.72 17.92 -1.63
N ASP A 326 22.96 18.36 -1.44
CA ASP A 326 23.94 18.51 -2.50
C ASP A 326 24.38 17.19 -3.16
N LYS A 327 24.21 16.05 -2.48
CA LYS A 327 24.62 14.71 -2.98
C LYS A 327 23.58 13.62 -2.76
N GLN A 328 22.39 13.95 -2.30
CA GLN A 328 21.39 12.95 -1.98
C GLN A 328 20.91 12.20 -3.22
N GLN A 329 20.91 10.87 -3.14
CA GLN A 329 20.28 10.01 -4.14
C GLN A 329 19.35 9.01 -3.47
N ILE A 330 18.07 9.06 -3.82
CA ILE A 330 17.06 8.10 -3.40
C ILE A 330 16.78 7.18 -4.58
N PRO A 331 17.11 5.86 -4.47
CA PRO A 331 16.88 4.90 -5.55
C PRO A 331 15.41 4.89 -5.98
N VAL A 332 15.16 4.76 -7.28
CA VAL A 332 13.80 4.75 -7.84
C VAL A 332 12.91 3.71 -7.16
N ALA A 333 13.44 2.51 -6.90
CA ALA A 333 12.72 1.43 -6.22
C ALA A 333 12.28 1.76 -4.77
N ALA A 334 12.91 2.76 -4.12
CA ALA A 334 12.59 3.17 -2.76
C ALA A 334 11.62 4.37 -2.70
N ARG A 335 11.41 5.10 -3.79
CA ARG A 335 10.65 6.36 -3.80
C ARG A 335 9.19 6.19 -3.40
N ASP A 336 8.53 5.14 -3.87
CA ASP A 336 7.13 4.88 -3.54
C ASP A 336 6.94 4.44 -2.08
N SER A 337 7.95 3.78 -1.51
CA SER A 337 7.87 3.20 -0.16
C SER A 337 8.52 4.05 0.92
N ILE A 338 9.24 5.11 0.59
CA ILE A 338 9.98 5.92 1.58
C ILE A 338 9.05 6.67 2.54
N PHE A 339 7.84 6.99 2.09
CA PHE A 339 6.80 7.63 2.88
C PHE A 339 5.90 6.64 3.63
N ASP A 340 6.08 5.32 3.41
CA ASP A 340 5.35 4.30 4.15
C ASP A 340 6.11 3.95 5.44
N PRO A 341 5.60 4.29 6.62
CA PRO A 341 6.26 4.00 7.87
C PRO A 341 6.36 2.50 8.15
N TYR A 342 5.50 1.71 7.49
CA TYR A 342 5.39 0.26 7.65
C TYR A 342 6.20 -0.54 6.62
N ALA A 343 6.73 0.09 5.58
CA ALA A 343 7.59 -0.53 4.57
C ALA A 343 8.97 -0.89 5.15
N GLY A 344 9.01 -1.95 5.97
CA GLY A 344 10.26 -2.45 6.56
C GLY A 344 10.99 -3.40 5.63
N HIS A 345 12.08 -2.98 5.00
CA HIS A 345 13.05 -3.94 4.46
C HIS A 345 13.78 -4.63 5.62
N LEU A 346 13.82 -5.95 5.59
CA LEU A 346 14.39 -6.85 6.61
C LEU A 346 15.86 -6.62 6.97
N GLN A 347 16.56 -5.67 6.34
CA GLN A 347 18.02 -5.46 6.47
C GLN A 347 18.42 -4.05 6.94
N GLU A 348 17.49 -3.15 7.25
CA GLU A 348 17.87 -1.80 7.66
C GLU A 348 18.08 -1.68 9.17
N LYS A 349 19.11 -0.90 9.56
CA LYS A 349 19.41 -0.61 10.97
C LYS A 349 18.23 0.08 11.64
N PRO A 350 17.91 -0.25 12.91
CA PRO A 350 16.76 0.29 13.66
C PRO A 350 16.65 1.82 13.69
N ALA A 351 17.78 2.54 13.75
CA ALA A 351 17.82 4.00 13.75
C ALA A 351 17.14 4.66 12.52
N ARG A 352 16.83 3.91 11.47
CA ARG A 352 16.12 4.42 10.29
C ARG A 352 14.58 4.34 10.42
N ALA A 353 14.06 3.57 11.36
CA ALA A 353 12.61 3.44 11.55
C ALA A 353 11.95 4.76 12.01
N ALA A 354 12.54 5.46 12.98
CA ALA A 354 12.05 6.74 13.45
C ALA A 354 12.05 7.84 12.37
N HIS A 355 13.03 7.80 11.45
CA HIS A 355 13.12 8.77 10.36
C HIS A 355 12.03 8.57 9.30
N ARG A 356 11.58 7.33 9.08
CA ARG A 356 10.47 7.03 8.17
C ARG A 356 9.15 7.59 8.68
N VAL A 357 8.93 7.54 10.00
CA VAL A 357 7.74 8.15 10.60
C VAL A 357 7.68 9.64 10.33
N GLY A 358 8.82 10.34 10.38
CA GLY A 358 8.90 11.76 10.04
C GLY A 358 8.52 12.03 8.58
N LEU A 359 8.97 11.19 7.64
CA LEU A 359 8.61 11.31 6.23
C LEU A 359 7.13 10.95 5.99
N ALA A 360 6.63 9.90 6.66
CA ALA A 360 5.22 9.54 6.61
C ALA A 360 4.33 10.65 7.18
N LEU A 361 4.71 11.23 8.32
CA LEU A 361 4.00 12.38 8.90
C LEU A 361 4.02 13.58 7.94
N ALA A 362 5.14 13.89 7.31
CA ALA A 362 5.21 14.96 6.33
C ALA A 362 4.23 14.74 5.17
N LYS A 363 4.14 13.51 4.66
CA LYS A 363 3.18 13.15 3.61
C LYS A 363 1.73 13.34 4.07
N VAL A 364 1.35 12.80 5.21
CA VAL A 364 -0.03 12.93 5.73
C VAL A 364 -0.39 14.39 5.98
N ILE A 365 0.53 15.18 6.55
CA ILE A 365 0.31 16.62 6.73
C ILE A 365 0.04 17.31 5.38
N VAL A 366 0.87 17.06 4.37
CA VAL A 366 0.70 17.68 3.04
C VAL A 366 -0.62 17.27 2.41
N GLU A 367 -0.99 15.97 2.47
CA GLU A 367 -2.23 15.45 1.89
C GLU A 367 -3.49 16.00 2.58
N VAL A 368 -3.48 16.16 3.90
CA VAL A 368 -4.59 16.77 4.66
C VAL A 368 -4.75 18.26 4.31
N HIS A 369 -3.66 18.92 3.91
CA HIS A 369 -3.69 20.29 3.38
C HIS A 369 -3.97 20.34 1.86
N HIS A 370 -4.47 19.23 1.27
CA HIS A 370 -4.79 19.12 -0.16
C HIS A 370 -3.60 19.36 -1.10
N GLY A 371 -2.38 19.20 -0.60
CA GLY A 371 -1.15 19.21 -1.38
C GLY A 371 -0.76 17.82 -1.87
N SER A 372 0.29 17.78 -2.66
CA SER A 372 0.93 16.55 -3.14
C SER A 372 2.41 16.55 -2.77
N ILE A 373 2.95 15.39 -2.43
CA ILE A 373 4.37 15.22 -2.14
C ILE A 373 4.94 14.03 -2.91
N TRP A 374 6.11 14.22 -3.50
CA TRP A 374 6.84 13.16 -4.23
C TRP A 374 8.34 13.42 -4.23
N ILE A 375 9.09 12.56 -4.91
CA ILE A 375 10.53 12.68 -5.12
C ILE A 375 10.79 12.84 -6.61
N GLU A 376 11.58 13.86 -6.98
CA GLU A 376 12.06 14.07 -8.35
C GLU A 376 13.58 14.06 -8.43
N ASP A 377 14.11 13.77 -9.61
CA ASP A 377 15.54 13.94 -9.89
C ASP A 377 15.84 15.39 -10.22
N THR A 378 16.92 15.92 -9.65
CA THR A 378 17.41 17.26 -9.96
C THR A 378 18.66 17.17 -10.83
N PRO A 379 18.79 17.99 -11.88
CA PRO A 379 19.91 17.90 -12.82
C PRO A 379 21.30 18.10 -12.19
N SER A 380 21.38 18.78 -11.05
CA SER A 380 22.64 19.19 -10.42
C SER A 380 22.85 18.62 -9.01
N ALA A 381 21.82 18.15 -8.34
CA ALA A 381 21.87 17.88 -6.89
C ALA A 381 21.34 16.46 -6.48
N GLY A 382 21.04 15.59 -7.43
CA GLY A 382 20.52 14.26 -7.12
C GLY A 382 19.00 14.23 -7.00
N THR A 383 18.43 13.90 -5.83
CA THR A 383 16.98 13.81 -5.62
C THR A 383 16.46 14.86 -4.66
N ALA A 384 15.28 15.43 -4.97
CA ALA A 384 14.56 16.40 -4.15
C ALA A 384 13.22 15.85 -3.69
N PHE A 385 12.84 16.13 -2.46
CA PHE A 385 11.45 16.09 -2.03
C PHE A 385 10.74 17.34 -2.55
N VAL A 386 9.61 17.12 -3.21
CA VAL A 386 8.79 18.20 -3.79
C VAL A 386 7.42 18.19 -3.14
N ILE A 387 6.99 19.35 -2.69
CA ILE A 387 5.63 19.60 -2.19
C ILE A 387 4.96 20.60 -3.11
N GLU A 388 3.73 20.34 -3.54
CA GLU A 388 2.92 21.25 -4.32
C GLU A 388 1.56 21.49 -3.67
N PHE A 389 1.13 22.76 -3.72
CA PHE A 389 -0.21 23.19 -3.34
C PHE A 389 -0.86 23.97 -4.48
N PRO A 390 -2.12 23.63 -4.87
CA PRO A 390 -2.85 24.43 -5.84
C PRO A 390 -3.24 25.80 -5.24
N SER A 391 -3.02 26.90 -5.99
CA SER A 391 -3.32 28.26 -5.52
C SER A 391 -4.80 28.59 -5.41
N HIS A 392 -5.68 27.76 -5.97
CA HIS A 392 -7.14 28.00 -6.04
C HIS A 392 -7.94 27.20 -5.01
N TRP A 393 -7.35 26.86 -3.88
CA TRP A 393 -8.11 26.25 -2.81
C TRP A 393 -8.96 27.31 -2.10
N THR A 394 -10.17 27.58 -2.63
CA THR A 394 -11.19 28.31 -1.90
C THR A 394 -11.80 27.37 -0.86
N ALA A 395 -11.76 27.78 0.41
CA ALA A 395 -12.39 27.06 1.50
C ALA A 395 -13.83 26.63 1.11
N ARG A 396 -14.10 25.33 1.08
CA ARG A 396 -15.47 24.80 0.98
C ARG A 396 -16.22 25.20 2.26
N GLY A 397 -16.92 26.33 2.24
CA GLY A 397 -17.71 26.74 3.41
C GLY A 397 -18.47 28.06 3.32
N GLN A 398 -18.42 28.79 2.22
CA GLN A 398 -19.36 29.89 2.00
C GLN A 398 -20.25 29.56 0.79
N ARG A 399 -21.32 28.80 1.02
CA ARG A 399 -22.52 28.93 0.16
C ARG A 399 -23.03 30.33 0.40
N SER A 400 -22.89 31.18 -0.60
CA SER A 400 -23.56 32.45 -0.71
C SER A 400 -25.04 32.23 -0.47
N SER A 401 -25.52 32.74 0.66
CA SER A 401 -26.91 33.18 0.81
C SER A 401 -27.03 34.52 0.07
N GLU A 402 -27.50 34.49 -1.14
CA GLU A 402 -28.24 35.55 -1.79
C GLU A 402 -29.41 34.92 -2.59
#